data_996c15c30072042026f5f4577636e090
#
_entry.id   996c15c30072042026f5f4577636e090
#
_cell.length_a   1.000
_cell.length_b   1.000
_cell.length_c   1.000
_cell.angle_alpha   90.00
_cell.angle_beta   90.00
_cell.angle_gamma   90.00
#
_symmetry.space_group_name_H-M   'P 1'
#
loop_
_entity.id
_entity.type
_entity.pdbx_description
1 polymer ?
#
loop_
_entity_poly.entity_id
_entity_poly.type
_entity_poly.pdbx_seq_one_letter_code
_entity_poly.pdbx_strand_id
1 'polypeptide(L)'
;MDARPFIPGSALPLIVTGAEKTADLKEWLSANRAQLEAWLRQAGGILFRGTGIRNPAEFRDIAIAIRPELASYVGGDSPRNRVADKVYTSTEFPPHVEIGLHNEMSYASWWPSKIFFYCQTPATAGGETQIADARRVLELVDGPVRERFAETGVLYEQHLRHAEGPPGPGKSWQETFETGDRSKVEAIVRNGGMDWEWTDHGLRTAIRRPGIVKHPDTGEPVWFNQANLWHAQMGGAKKWDAPPGEPHHHARYGDGSDIPIADLEAVERAYQEAELTFPWHAGDVLVLDNYLAVHGRKPFEGPRAVFVAMA
;
A
#
# COMPACT_ATOMS: atom_id res chain seq x y z
N MET A 1 -6.36 -17.57 21.47
CA MET A 1 -6.97 -17.48 20.14
C MET A 1 -6.20 -18.35 19.20
N ASP A 2 -6.86 -19.06 18.31
CA ASP A 2 -6.22 -19.95 17.34
C ASP A 2 -6.25 -19.30 15.94
N ALA A 3 -5.13 -19.44 15.24
CA ALA A 3 -5.01 -19.00 13.85
C ALA A 3 -5.11 -20.22 12.93
N ARG A 4 -5.84 -20.08 11.84
CA ARG A 4 -5.93 -21.08 10.78
C ARG A 4 -5.97 -20.43 9.40
N PRO A 5 -5.58 -21.14 8.33
CA PRO A 5 -5.78 -20.63 6.97
C PRO A 5 -7.25 -20.22 6.74
N PHE A 6 -7.45 -19.04 6.17
CA PHE A 6 -8.80 -18.56 5.87
C PHE A 6 -9.28 -19.00 4.49
N ILE A 7 -8.38 -18.99 3.51
CA ILE A 7 -8.66 -19.41 2.14
C ILE A 7 -8.05 -20.79 1.93
N PRO A 8 -8.84 -21.80 1.49
CA PRO A 8 -8.32 -23.14 1.23
C PRO A 8 -7.13 -23.11 0.25
N GLY A 9 -6.05 -23.81 0.60
CA GLY A 9 -4.84 -23.89 -0.23
C GLY A 9 -3.89 -22.69 -0.13
N SER A 10 -4.22 -21.64 0.65
CA SER A 10 -3.36 -20.49 0.87
C SER A 10 -3.05 -20.29 2.36
N ALA A 11 -1.79 -19.96 2.67
CA ALA A 11 -1.43 -19.50 4.00
C ALA A 11 -1.91 -18.07 4.27
N LEU A 12 -2.09 -17.24 3.23
CA LEU A 12 -2.51 -15.84 3.30
C LEU A 12 -4.01 -15.70 3.06
N PRO A 13 -4.75 -14.99 3.94
CA PRO A 13 -4.39 -14.65 5.31
C PRO A 13 -4.70 -15.81 6.28
N LEU A 14 -4.08 -15.78 7.46
CA LEU A 14 -4.62 -16.53 8.58
C LEU A 14 -5.87 -15.82 9.11
N ILE A 15 -6.89 -16.56 9.53
CA ILE A 15 -8.01 -16.00 10.28
C ILE A 15 -7.88 -16.32 11.77
N VAL A 16 -8.10 -15.28 12.59
CA VAL A 16 -8.15 -15.38 14.05
C VAL A 16 -9.54 -14.94 14.51
N THR A 17 -10.20 -15.78 15.29
CA THR A 17 -11.53 -15.55 15.85
C THR A 17 -11.52 -15.75 17.36
N GLY A 18 -12.63 -15.40 18.05
CA GLY A 18 -12.78 -15.62 19.49
C GLY A 18 -12.46 -14.42 20.38
N ALA A 19 -12.30 -13.23 19.79
CA ALA A 19 -12.20 -11.99 20.55
C ALA A 19 -13.49 -11.17 20.38
N GLU A 20 -14.54 -11.54 21.11
CA GLU A 20 -15.84 -10.86 21.02
C GLU A 20 -15.83 -9.40 21.53
N LYS A 21 -14.80 -9.03 22.30
CA LYS A 21 -14.63 -7.69 22.85
C LYS A 21 -13.26 -7.13 22.47
N THR A 22 -13.22 -5.87 22.09
CA THR A 22 -11.98 -5.14 21.76
C THR A 22 -10.93 -5.18 22.89
N ALA A 23 -11.38 -5.13 24.14
CA ALA A 23 -10.48 -5.21 25.31
C ALA A 23 -9.74 -6.55 25.37
N ASP A 24 -10.44 -7.66 25.14
CA ASP A 24 -9.88 -9.01 25.18
C ASP A 24 -8.86 -9.20 24.04
N LEU A 25 -9.15 -8.66 22.86
CA LEU A 25 -8.22 -8.65 21.73
C LEU A 25 -6.97 -7.85 22.04
N LYS A 26 -7.11 -6.64 22.59
CA LYS A 26 -5.97 -5.77 22.96
C LYS A 26 -5.05 -6.43 23.97
N GLU A 27 -5.61 -7.04 25.01
CA GLU A 27 -4.84 -7.77 26.03
C GLU A 27 -4.09 -8.96 25.42
N TRP A 28 -4.80 -9.77 24.62
CA TRP A 28 -4.20 -10.92 23.96
C TRP A 28 -3.05 -10.51 23.03
N LEU A 29 -3.23 -9.49 22.18
CA LEU A 29 -2.21 -8.99 21.27
C LEU A 29 -0.97 -8.51 22.02
N SER A 30 -1.15 -7.78 23.13
CA SER A 30 -0.06 -7.28 23.95
C SER A 30 0.75 -8.43 24.59
N ALA A 31 0.07 -9.50 25.00
CA ALA A 31 0.68 -10.67 25.61
C ALA A 31 1.32 -11.65 24.60
N ASN A 32 0.88 -11.62 23.32
CA ASN A 32 1.26 -12.62 22.32
C ASN A 32 1.96 -12.03 21.08
N ARG A 33 2.67 -10.91 21.22
CA ARG A 33 3.35 -10.23 20.10
C ARG A 33 4.31 -11.15 19.33
N ALA A 34 5.10 -11.97 20.02
CA ALA A 34 6.03 -12.88 19.38
C ALA A 34 5.31 -13.93 18.50
N GLN A 35 4.18 -14.44 18.98
CA GLN A 35 3.35 -15.36 18.21
C GLN A 35 2.74 -14.69 16.98
N LEU A 36 2.24 -13.45 17.13
CA LEU A 36 1.71 -12.67 16.04
C LEU A 36 2.76 -12.43 14.94
N GLU A 37 3.97 -12.03 15.32
CA GLU A 37 5.07 -11.83 14.38
C GLU A 37 5.47 -13.15 13.69
N ALA A 38 5.44 -14.28 14.39
CA ALA A 38 5.69 -15.58 13.78
C ALA A 38 4.62 -15.91 12.72
N TRP A 39 3.36 -15.67 13.02
CA TRP A 39 2.26 -15.88 12.08
C TRP A 39 2.35 -14.95 10.86
N LEU A 40 2.68 -13.66 11.07
CA LEU A 40 2.86 -12.71 9.97
C LEU A 40 4.02 -13.12 9.05
N ARG A 41 5.18 -13.52 9.61
CA ARG A 41 6.31 -14.02 8.80
C ARG A 41 5.96 -15.27 8.00
N GLN A 42 5.15 -16.14 8.55
CA GLN A 42 4.73 -17.37 7.85
C GLN A 42 3.71 -17.08 6.75
N ALA A 43 2.67 -16.31 7.08
CA ALA A 43 1.48 -16.17 6.25
C ALA A 43 1.41 -14.86 5.46
N GLY A 44 2.21 -13.83 5.80
CA GLY A 44 2.14 -12.50 5.21
C GLY A 44 0.96 -11.65 5.68
N GLY A 45 -0.09 -12.24 6.27
CA GLY A 45 -1.25 -11.50 6.74
C GLY A 45 -2.15 -12.25 7.72
N ILE A 46 -2.84 -11.51 8.57
CA ILE A 46 -3.77 -12.02 9.57
C ILE A 46 -5.07 -11.21 9.52
N LEU A 47 -6.19 -11.90 9.40
CA LEU A 47 -7.54 -11.34 9.50
C LEU A 47 -8.12 -11.66 10.88
N PHE A 48 -8.29 -10.64 11.70
CA PHE A 48 -9.05 -10.74 12.95
C PHE A 48 -10.54 -10.47 12.64
N ARG A 49 -11.39 -11.42 12.93
CA ARG A 49 -12.84 -11.33 12.67
C ARG A 49 -13.64 -11.47 13.95
N GLY A 50 -14.71 -10.67 14.07
CA GLY A 50 -15.55 -10.65 15.27
C GLY A 50 -14.89 -9.93 16.44
N THR A 51 -14.14 -8.86 16.19
CA THR A 51 -13.30 -8.16 17.18
C THR A 51 -14.04 -7.25 18.14
N GLY A 52 -15.31 -6.95 17.86
CA GLY A 52 -16.09 -5.97 18.62
C GLY A 52 -15.65 -4.51 18.44
N ILE A 53 -14.70 -4.20 17.56
CA ILE A 53 -14.24 -2.84 17.25
C ILE A 53 -15.35 -2.06 16.53
N ARG A 54 -15.62 -0.81 16.96
CA ARG A 54 -16.73 -0.01 16.49
C ARG A 54 -16.35 1.35 15.88
N ASN A 55 -15.11 1.78 16.09
CA ASN A 55 -14.66 3.11 15.64
C ASN A 55 -13.14 3.16 15.41
N PRO A 56 -12.64 4.20 14.69
CA PRO A 56 -11.21 4.35 14.39
C PRO A 56 -10.31 4.50 15.62
N ALA A 57 -10.81 5.00 16.76
CA ALA A 57 -10.00 5.13 17.96
C ALA A 57 -9.72 3.78 18.62
N GLU A 58 -10.73 2.89 18.69
CA GLU A 58 -10.55 1.51 19.14
C GLU A 58 -9.62 0.73 18.19
N PHE A 59 -9.74 0.92 16.87
CA PHE A 59 -8.83 0.36 15.89
C PHE A 59 -7.39 0.83 16.09
N ARG A 60 -7.18 2.13 16.33
CA ARG A 60 -5.85 2.68 16.66
C ARG A 60 -5.23 1.95 17.86
N ASP A 61 -6.00 1.74 18.90
CA ASP A 61 -5.54 1.05 20.10
C ASP A 61 -5.08 -0.38 19.81
N ILE A 62 -5.79 -1.09 18.92
CA ILE A 62 -5.39 -2.42 18.45
C ILE A 62 -4.10 -2.35 17.64
N ALA A 63 -3.98 -1.41 16.71
CA ALA A 63 -2.76 -1.23 15.92
C ALA A 63 -1.54 -0.95 16.82
N ILE A 64 -1.68 -0.10 17.85
CA ILE A 64 -0.65 0.19 18.85
C ILE A 64 -0.31 -1.03 19.71
N ALA A 65 -1.28 -1.88 20.04
CA ALA A 65 -1.02 -3.11 20.79
C ALA A 65 -0.10 -4.06 20.01
N ILE A 66 -0.20 -4.06 18.67
CA ILE A 66 0.67 -4.82 17.76
C ILE A 66 2.00 -4.10 17.56
N ARG A 67 1.96 -2.82 17.17
CA ARG A 67 3.13 -1.96 16.92
C ARG A 67 2.95 -0.64 17.67
N PRO A 68 3.74 -0.37 18.72
CA PRO A 68 3.60 0.83 19.55
C PRO A 68 3.76 2.15 18.79
N GLU A 69 4.60 2.16 17.77
CA GLU A 69 4.88 3.34 16.95
C GLU A 69 4.20 3.23 15.59
N LEU A 70 3.13 4.01 15.41
CA LEU A 70 2.48 4.15 14.11
C LEU A 70 3.15 5.28 13.31
N ALA A 71 3.26 5.07 12.00
CA ALA A 71 3.81 6.04 11.08
C ALA A 71 2.79 7.10 10.65
N SER A 72 3.28 8.29 10.29
CA SER A 72 2.48 9.32 9.62
C SER A 72 2.56 9.12 8.11
N TYR A 73 1.47 9.43 7.38
CA TYR A 73 1.40 9.25 5.92
C TYR A 73 1.98 10.46 5.15
N VAL A 74 3.18 10.92 5.54
CA VAL A 74 3.88 12.01 4.85
C VAL A 74 4.61 11.46 3.63
N GLY A 75 4.48 12.15 2.48
CA GLY A 75 5.08 11.73 1.22
C GLY A 75 4.26 10.68 0.45
N GLY A 76 3.10 10.28 0.96
CA GLY A 76 2.20 9.36 0.26
C GLY A 76 1.39 10.05 -0.84
N ASP A 77 1.26 9.40 -2.00
CA ASP A 77 0.59 9.94 -3.19
C ASP A 77 -0.95 9.89 -3.10
N SER A 78 -1.50 8.84 -2.50
CA SER A 78 -2.95 8.65 -2.46
C SER A 78 -3.68 9.66 -1.57
N PRO A 79 -4.86 10.18 -1.97
CA PRO A 79 -5.67 11.03 -1.12
C PRO A 79 -6.24 10.22 0.07
N ARG A 80 -5.96 10.68 1.28
CA ARG A 80 -6.44 10.09 2.54
C ARG A 80 -6.73 11.20 3.54
N ASN A 81 -7.84 11.08 4.27
CA ASN A 81 -8.19 11.98 5.36
C ASN A 81 -7.81 11.36 6.70
N ARG A 82 -7.19 12.16 7.58
CA ARG A 82 -6.91 11.74 8.95
C ARG A 82 -8.19 11.75 9.77
N VAL A 83 -8.56 10.59 10.34
CA VAL A 83 -9.78 10.41 11.13
C VAL A 83 -9.52 10.21 12.62
N ALA A 84 -8.31 9.77 12.97
CA ALA A 84 -7.79 9.73 14.32
C ALA A 84 -6.26 9.91 14.27
N ASP A 85 -5.58 9.95 15.42
CA ASP A 85 -4.13 10.07 15.41
C ASP A 85 -3.49 8.89 14.70
N LYS A 86 -2.80 9.17 13.56
CA LYS A 86 -2.15 8.19 12.67
C LYS A 86 -3.09 7.10 12.09
N VAL A 87 -4.40 7.38 12.08
CA VAL A 87 -5.41 6.58 11.38
C VAL A 87 -6.04 7.44 10.30
N TYR A 88 -6.11 6.87 9.10
CA TYR A 88 -6.56 7.55 7.89
C TYR A 88 -7.72 6.79 7.25
N THR A 89 -8.49 7.46 6.42
CA THR A 89 -9.37 6.77 5.47
C THR A 89 -8.51 5.87 4.55
N SER A 90 -9.04 4.77 4.08
CA SER A 90 -8.44 4.08 2.93
C SER A 90 -8.46 5.03 1.73
N THR A 91 -7.65 4.76 0.70
CA THR A 91 -7.55 5.61 -0.50
C THR A 91 -8.92 6.02 -1.04
N GLU A 92 -9.15 7.33 -1.15
CA GLU A 92 -10.42 7.94 -1.55
C GLU A 92 -10.58 8.08 -3.07
N PHE A 93 -10.18 7.07 -3.83
CA PHE A 93 -10.48 7.00 -5.26
C PHE A 93 -11.95 6.67 -5.48
N PRO A 94 -12.54 7.14 -6.62
CA PRO A 94 -13.93 6.86 -6.95
C PRO A 94 -14.31 5.38 -6.79
N PRO A 95 -15.55 5.07 -6.38
CA PRO A 95 -15.96 3.69 -6.10
C PRO A 95 -15.77 2.71 -7.25
N HIS A 96 -15.96 3.16 -8.49
CA HIS A 96 -15.82 2.35 -9.70
C HIS A 96 -14.38 2.09 -10.13
N VAL A 97 -13.40 2.77 -9.51
CA VAL A 97 -11.98 2.61 -9.84
C VAL A 97 -11.38 1.50 -9.01
N GLU A 98 -10.80 0.50 -9.66
CA GLU A 98 -9.99 -0.51 -9.01
C GLU A 98 -8.63 0.07 -8.60
N ILE A 99 -8.15 -0.28 -7.42
CA ILE A 99 -6.77 -0.04 -7.01
C ILE A 99 -6.03 -1.36 -7.16
N GLY A 100 -5.11 -1.44 -8.10
CA GLY A 100 -4.35 -2.65 -8.37
C GLY A 100 -3.46 -3.06 -7.18
N LEU A 101 -2.98 -4.30 -7.20
CA LEU A 101 -2.11 -4.85 -6.17
C LEU A 101 -0.77 -4.10 -6.10
N HIS A 102 -0.34 -3.74 -4.89
CA HIS A 102 0.89 -2.99 -4.63
C HIS A 102 1.40 -3.19 -3.19
N ASN A 103 2.69 -2.94 -2.97
CA ASN A 103 3.25 -2.76 -1.63
C ASN A 103 3.12 -1.30 -1.23
N GLU A 104 2.62 -1.02 -0.02
CA GLU A 104 2.41 0.36 0.46
C GLU A 104 3.71 1.16 0.43
N MET A 105 3.65 2.32 -0.23
CA MET A 105 4.73 3.31 -0.32
C MET A 105 6.07 2.79 -0.89
N SER A 106 6.10 1.70 -1.67
CA SER A 106 7.33 1.17 -2.26
C SER A 106 8.04 2.14 -3.24
N TYR A 107 7.36 3.19 -3.67
CA TYR A 107 7.91 4.29 -4.46
C TYR A 107 8.56 5.39 -3.61
N ALA A 108 8.31 5.44 -2.31
CA ALA A 108 8.75 6.53 -1.44
C ALA A 108 10.19 6.28 -0.90
N SER A 109 10.76 7.28 -0.23
CA SER A 109 12.07 7.16 0.42
C SER A 109 12.05 6.22 1.63
N TRP A 110 10.87 5.95 2.18
CA TRP A 110 10.62 5.00 3.26
C TRP A 110 9.30 4.27 3.02
N TRP A 111 9.11 3.15 3.64
CA TRP A 111 7.84 2.40 3.65
C TRP A 111 7.56 1.76 5.00
N PRO A 112 6.28 1.57 5.35
CA PRO A 112 5.91 0.87 6.57
C PRO A 112 6.23 -0.62 6.47
N SER A 113 6.62 -1.23 7.58
CA SER A 113 6.79 -2.68 7.66
C SER A 113 5.47 -3.43 7.77
N LYS A 114 4.47 -2.78 8.35
CA LYS A 114 3.12 -3.34 8.55
C LYS A 114 2.07 -2.34 8.11
N ILE A 115 0.99 -2.87 7.53
CA ILE A 115 -0.20 -2.10 7.22
C ILE A 115 -1.41 -2.75 7.87
N PHE A 116 -2.27 -1.92 8.44
CA PHE A 116 -3.46 -2.33 9.16
C PHE A 116 -4.69 -1.77 8.47
N PHE A 117 -5.69 -2.59 8.24
CA PHE A 117 -7.00 -2.16 7.73
C PHE A 117 -8.08 -2.51 8.74
N TYR A 118 -9.04 -1.62 8.93
CA TYR A 118 -10.22 -1.84 9.75
C TYR A 118 -11.47 -1.56 8.93
N CYS A 119 -12.37 -2.53 8.83
CA CYS A 119 -13.65 -2.36 8.17
C CYS A 119 -14.72 -1.94 9.20
N GLN A 120 -15.12 -0.68 9.15
CA GLN A 120 -16.26 -0.20 9.93
C GLN A 120 -17.58 -0.48 9.21
N THR A 121 -17.62 -0.23 7.90
CA THR A 121 -18.80 -0.43 7.06
C THR A 121 -18.37 -1.14 5.77
N PRO A 122 -18.73 -2.41 5.58
CA PRO A 122 -18.49 -3.09 4.31
C PRO A 122 -19.39 -2.48 3.21
N ALA A 123 -18.93 -2.55 1.96
CA ALA A 123 -19.72 -2.12 0.81
C ALA A 123 -20.97 -3.01 0.63
N THR A 124 -21.97 -2.50 -0.08
CA THR A 124 -23.15 -3.30 -0.42
C THR A 124 -22.82 -4.41 -1.43
N ALA A 125 -21.90 -4.12 -2.38
CA ALA A 125 -21.36 -5.07 -3.33
C ALA A 125 -19.91 -4.69 -3.67
N GLY A 126 -19.04 -5.65 -3.86
CA GLY A 126 -17.63 -5.44 -4.12
C GLY A 126 -16.87 -4.83 -2.94
N GLY A 127 -15.81 -4.08 -3.23
CA GLY A 127 -15.03 -3.33 -2.23
C GLY A 127 -14.15 -4.20 -1.34
N GLU A 128 -13.90 -5.43 -1.73
CA GLU A 128 -12.93 -6.30 -1.08
C GLU A 128 -11.53 -5.66 -1.13
N THR A 129 -10.74 -5.91 -0.11
CA THR A 129 -9.30 -5.71 -0.20
C THR A 129 -8.72 -6.97 -0.82
N GLN A 130 -8.29 -6.87 -2.08
CA GLN A 130 -7.53 -7.93 -2.72
C GLN A 130 -6.13 -7.98 -2.11
N ILE A 131 -5.59 -9.17 -1.95
CA ILE A 131 -4.25 -9.42 -1.42
C ILE A 131 -3.55 -10.49 -2.24
N ALA A 132 -2.21 -10.48 -2.26
CA ALA A 132 -1.44 -11.59 -2.81
C ALA A 132 -0.12 -11.75 -2.05
N ASP A 133 0.41 -12.97 -2.01
CA ASP A 133 1.72 -13.25 -1.45
C ASP A 133 2.81 -12.75 -2.42
N ALA A 134 3.63 -11.79 -1.95
CA ALA A 134 4.68 -11.18 -2.75
C ALA A 134 5.79 -12.18 -3.17
N ARG A 135 5.96 -13.28 -2.43
CA ARG A 135 6.84 -14.41 -2.80
C ARG A 135 6.26 -15.14 -4.01
N ARG A 136 4.95 -15.39 -3.97
CA ARG A 136 4.26 -16.05 -5.08
C ARG A 136 4.23 -15.18 -6.34
N VAL A 137 4.01 -13.88 -6.18
CA VAL A 137 4.09 -12.92 -7.29
C VAL A 137 5.49 -12.98 -7.91
N LEU A 138 6.56 -12.95 -7.10
CA LEU A 138 7.93 -13.05 -7.59
C LEU A 138 8.20 -14.33 -8.39
N GLU A 139 7.62 -15.46 -7.97
CA GLU A 139 7.74 -16.74 -8.69
C GLU A 139 7.02 -16.71 -10.05
N LEU A 140 5.87 -16.05 -10.12
CA LEU A 140 5.00 -16.00 -11.29
C LEU A 140 5.45 -14.99 -12.36
N VAL A 141 6.19 -13.95 -11.98
CA VAL A 141 6.72 -12.99 -12.95
C VAL A 141 7.73 -13.68 -13.86
N ASP A 142 7.58 -13.51 -15.18
CA ASP A 142 8.45 -14.08 -16.21
C ASP A 142 9.93 -13.87 -15.90
N GLY A 143 10.77 -14.88 -16.07
CA GLY A 143 12.18 -14.88 -15.70
C GLY A 143 12.95 -13.65 -16.18
N PRO A 144 12.96 -13.33 -17.49
CA PRO A 144 13.68 -12.16 -18.01
C PRO A 144 13.18 -10.83 -17.41
N VAL A 145 11.87 -10.69 -17.22
CA VAL A 145 11.27 -9.49 -16.59
C VAL A 145 11.71 -9.38 -15.13
N ARG A 146 11.63 -10.48 -14.39
CA ARG A 146 12.05 -10.56 -13.00
C ARG A 146 13.53 -10.20 -12.82
N GLU A 147 14.40 -10.76 -13.66
CA GLU A 147 15.85 -10.49 -13.66
C GLU A 147 16.10 -9.01 -13.93
N ARG A 148 15.42 -8.41 -14.90
CA ARG A 148 15.55 -6.99 -15.21
C ARG A 148 15.17 -6.09 -14.03
N PHE A 149 14.04 -6.36 -13.36
CA PHE A 149 13.65 -5.63 -12.14
C PHE A 149 14.62 -5.88 -10.97
N ALA A 150 15.20 -7.06 -10.86
CA ALA A 150 16.19 -7.38 -9.83
C ALA A 150 17.50 -6.61 -10.03
N GLU A 151 17.97 -6.49 -11.27
CA GLU A 151 19.22 -5.82 -11.63
C GLU A 151 19.14 -4.31 -11.57
N THR A 152 18.06 -3.73 -12.09
CA THR A 152 17.96 -2.29 -12.26
C THR A 152 17.11 -1.61 -11.18
N GLY A 153 16.13 -2.32 -10.60
CA GLY A 153 15.09 -1.69 -9.80
C GLY A 153 14.14 -0.83 -10.63
N VAL A 154 13.52 0.14 -9.98
CA VAL A 154 12.52 1.06 -10.58
C VAL A 154 12.92 2.50 -10.30
N LEU A 155 12.89 3.34 -11.30
CA LEU A 155 12.94 4.79 -11.21
C LEU A 155 11.51 5.32 -11.19
N TYR A 156 11.10 5.94 -10.10
CA TYR A 156 9.80 6.60 -9.95
C TYR A 156 9.97 8.10 -10.17
N GLU A 157 9.21 8.65 -11.09
CA GLU A 157 9.17 10.06 -11.43
C GLU A 157 7.80 10.62 -11.04
N GLN A 158 7.76 11.80 -10.40
CA GLN A 158 6.51 12.45 -9.98
C GLN A 158 6.55 13.94 -10.28
N HIS A 159 5.43 14.47 -10.78
CA HIS A 159 5.19 15.88 -11.00
C HIS A 159 4.11 16.38 -10.05
N LEU A 160 4.53 17.08 -9.02
CA LEU A 160 3.65 17.65 -8.00
C LEU A 160 3.33 19.10 -8.37
N ARG A 161 2.09 19.36 -8.75
CA ARG A 161 1.62 20.73 -9.09
C ARG A 161 1.71 21.67 -7.89
N HIS A 162 1.65 22.97 -8.11
CA HIS A 162 1.45 23.96 -7.06
C HIS A 162 -0.04 23.96 -6.62
N ALA A 163 -0.32 24.14 -5.32
CA ALA A 163 -1.69 24.14 -4.78
C ALA A 163 -2.57 25.23 -5.40
N GLU A 164 -1.99 26.40 -5.69
CA GLU A 164 -2.67 27.55 -6.32
C GLU A 164 -2.65 27.48 -7.85
N GLY A 165 -2.04 26.44 -8.42
CA GLY A 165 -1.99 26.23 -9.87
C GLY A 165 -3.30 25.66 -10.43
N PRO A 166 -3.37 25.44 -11.76
CA PRO A 166 -4.51 24.79 -12.37
C PRO A 166 -4.83 23.45 -11.68
N PRO A 167 -6.13 23.11 -11.54
CA PRO A 167 -6.51 21.80 -11.03
C PRO A 167 -5.96 20.71 -11.95
N GLY A 168 -5.50 19.61 -11.35
CA GLY A 168 -4.91 18.48 -12.05
C GLY A 168 -4.94 17.23 -11.19
N PRO A 169 -4.56 16.07 -11.75
CA PRO A 169 -4.51 14.81 -11.01
C PRO A 169 -3.50 14.88 -9.87
N GLY A 170 -3.74 14.10 -8.83
CA GLY A 170 -2.84 13.96 -7.69
C GLY A 170 -2.80 15.15 -6.74
N LYS A 171 -1.94 15.03 -5.75
CA LYS A 171 -1.70 16.05 -4.74
C LYS A 171 -0.77 17.14 -5.27
N SER A 172 -0.91 18.35 -4.69
CA SER A 172 0.12 19.38 -4.81
C SER A 172 1.35 19.00 -3.95
N TRP A 173 2.50 19.65 -4.22
CA TRP A 173 3.68 19.43 -3.37
C TRP A 173 3.43 19.90 -1.93
N GLN A 174 2.58 20.92 -1.72
CA GLN A 174 2.21 21.39 -0.39
C GLN A 174 1.41 20.33 0.38
N GLU A 175 0.48 19.65 -0.31
CA GLU A 175 -0.31 18.55 0.28
C GLU A 175 0.53 17.30 0.53
N THR A 176 1.46 16.99 -0.40
CA THR A 176 2.33 15.81 -0.31
C THR A 176 3.29 15.90 0.87
N PHE A 177 3.91 17.08 1.05
CA PHE A 177 4.91 17.30 2.10
C PHE A 177 4.34 17.99 3.35
N GLU A 178 3.04 18.26 3.39
CA GLU A 178 2.33 18.93 4.50
C GLU A 178 2.98 20.27 4.90
N THR A 179 3.55 21.02 3.96
CA THR A 179 4.20 22.30 4.18
C THR A 179 4.17 23.19 2.94
N GLY A 180 4.10 24.50 3.14
CA GLY A 180 4.30 25.51 2.06
C GLY A 180 5.75 26.03 1.96
N ASP A 181 6.68 25.53 2.77
CA ASP A 181 8.07 25.95 2.83
C ASP A 181 8.95 25.08 1.92
N ARG A 182 9.43 25.66 0.81
CA ARG A 182 10.30 24.97 -0.14
C ARG A 182 11.58 24.44 0.49
N SER A 183 12.18 25.17 1.43
CA SER A 183 13.42 24.76 2.10
C SER A 183 13.21 23.49 2.93
N LYS A 184 12.03 23.31 3.54
CA LYS A 184 11.68 22.07 4.24
C LYS A 184 11.48 20.92 3.27
N VAL A 185 10.81 21.16 2.13
CA VAL A 185 10.64 20.17 1.07
C VAL A 185 12.01 19.72 0.55
N GLU A 186 12.92 20.66 0.23
CA GLU A 186 14.28 20.33 -0.23
C GLU A 186 15.06 19.51 0.79
N ALA A 187 14.91 19.81 2.09
CA ALA A 187 15.51 18.99 3.13
C ALA A 187 14.95 17.56 3.16
N ILE A 188 13.63 17.42 3.01
CA ILE A 188 12.95 16.10 2.97
C ILE A 188 13.41 15.28 1.77
N VAL A 189 13.37 15.84 0.55
CA VAL A 189 13.74 15.13 -0.68
C VAL A 189 15.24 14.77 -0.70
N ARG A 190 16.11 15.69 -0.24
CA ARG A 190 17.55 15.44 -0.10
C ARG A 190 17.84 14.29 0.87
N ASN A 191 17.23 14.34 2.07
CA ASN A 191 17.41 13.31 3.08
C ASN A 191 16.83 11.96 2.63
N GLY A 192 15.77 12.00 1.80
CA GLY A 192 15.17 10.83 1.18
C GLY A 192 15.96 10.24 -0.01
N GLY A 193 17.05 10.89 -0.44
CA GLY A 193 17.85 10.45 -1.60
C GLY A 193 17.11 10.61 -2.92
N MET A 194 16.20 11.60 -3.02
CA MET A 194 15.50 11.94 -4.24
C MET A 194 16.27 12.99 -5.03
N ASP A 195 16.25 12.89 -6.35
CA ASP A 195 16.52 14.00 -7.25
C ASP A 195 15.29 14.89 -7.33
N TRP A 196 15.46 16.22 -7.44
CA TRP A 196 14.34 17.15 -7.54
C TRP A 196 14.65 18.38 -8.39
N GLU A 197 13.61 18.96 -8.96
CA GLU A 197 13.68 20.20 -9.75
C GLU A 197 12.41 21.03 -9.48
N TRP A 198 12.60 22.30 -9.09
CA TRP A 198 11.50 23.27 -9.08
C TRP A 198 11.22 23.76 -10.50
N THR A 199 9.96 23.68 -10.92
CA THR A 199 9.49 24.18 -12.22
C THR A 199 8.51 25.34 -12.02
N ASP A 200 8.14 26.02 -13.12
CA ASP A 200 7.09 27.07 -13.09
C ASP A 200 5.73 26.52 -12.66
N HIS A 201 5.51 25.20 -12.77
CA HIS A 201 4.24 24.55 -12.49
C HIS A 201 4.22 23.75 -11.17
N GLY A 202 5.36 23.61 -10.51
CA GLY A 202 5.46 22.84 -9.26
C GLY A 202 6.82 22.23 -9.01
N LEU A 203 6.82 20.97 -8.58
CA LEU A 203 8.01 20.23 -8.21
C LEU A 203 8.07 18.89 -8.97
N ARG A 204 9.17 18.62 -9.64
CA ARG A 204 9.51 17.29 -10.13
C ARG A 204 10.37 16.58 -9.10
N THR A 205 10.10 15.31 -8.88
CA THR A 205 10.95 14.43 -8.06
C THR A 205 11.21 13.13 -8.79
N ALA A 206 12.39 12.54 -8.54
CA ALA A 206 12.75 11.23 -9.05
C ALA A 206 13.49 10.43 -7.98
N ILE A 207 13.17 9.14 -7.85
CA ILE A 207 13.83 8.25 -6.89
C ILE A 207 13.99 6.85 -7.45
N ARG A 208 15.18 6.27 -7.26
CA ARG A 208 15.44 4.86 -7.59
C ARG A 208 15.15 3.98 -6.40
N ARG A 209 14.35 2.94 -6.63
CA ARG A 209 13.98 1.95 -5.60
C ARG A 209 14.25 0.54 -6.11
N PRO A 210 14.53 -0.42 -5.22
CA PRO A 210 14.64 -1.81 -5.64
C PRO A 210 13.31 -2.33 -6.20
N GLY A 211 13.34 -3.20 -7.21
CA GLY A 211 12.16 -3.91 -7.72
C GLY A 211 11.84 -5.16 -6.92
N ILE A 212 12.86 -5.75 -6.31
CA ILE A 212 12.83 -6.94 -5.46
C ILE A 212 13.66 -6.62 -4.22
N VAL A 213 13.14 -6.96 -3.03
CA VAL A 213 13.85 -6.77 -1.77
C VAL A 213 13.95 -8.10 -1.02
N LYS A 214 14.87 -8.17 -0.04
CA LYS A 214 14.88 -9.26 0.92
C LYS A 214 14.07 -8.86 2.14
N HIS A 215 13.17 -9.74 2.57
CA HIS A 215 12.46 -9.54 3.82
C HIS A 215 13.46 -9.42 4.98
N PRO A 216 13.36 -8.39 5.84
CA PRO A 216 14.40 -8.10 6.83
C PRO A 216 14.63 -9.22 7.85
N ASP A 217 13.59 -9.96 8.24
CA ASP A 217 13.68 -11.00 9.26
C ASP A 217 13.93 -12.39 8.65
N THR A 218 13.36 -12.71 7.48
CA THR A 218 13.47 -14.06 6.89
C THR A 218 14.56 -14.18 5.83
N GLY A 219 15.00 -13.06 5.25
CA GLY A 219 15.97 -13.03 4.16
C GLY A 219 15.41 -13.50 2.81
N GLU A 220 14.14 -13.90 2.73
CA GLU A 220 13.49 -14.34 1.50
C GLU A 220 13.36 -13.18 0.51
N PRO A 221 13.65 -13.38 -0.78
CA PRO A 221 13.39 -12.38 -1.80
C PRO A 221 11.88 -12.26 -2.04
N VAL A 222 11.39 -11.03 -2.19
CA VAL A 222 9.99 -10.73 -2.43
C VAL A 222 9.85 -9.68 -3.53
N TRP A 223 8.80 -9.77 -4.33
CA TRP A 223 8.41 -8.71 -5.24
C TRP A 223 7.98 -7.48 -4.43
N PHE A 224 8.63 -6.33 -4.69
CA PHE A 224 8.41 -5.16 -3.86
C PHE A 224 8.50 -3.87 -4.67
N ASN A 225 7.50 -3.62 -5.47
CA ASN A 225 7.38 -2.37 -6.23
C ASN A 225 5.94 -2.17 -6.70
N GLN A 226 5.68 -1.03 -7.33
CA GLN A 226 4.40 -0.71 -7.94
C GLN A 226 4.56 0.00 -9.29
N ALA A 227 5.55 -0.46 -10.09
CA ALA A 227 5.85 0.09 -11.40
C ALA A 227 4.62 0.09 -12.33
N ASN A 228 3.80 -0.99 -12.26
CA ASN A 228 2.56 -1.14 -13.02
C ASN A 228 1.53 -0.04 -12.69
N LEU A 229 1.42 0.41 -11.45
CA LEU A 229 0.50 1.48 -11.04
C LEU A 229 1.03 2.87 -11.39
N TRP A 230 2.35 3.03 -11.38
CA TRP A 230 3.00 4.32 -11.63
C TRP A 230 3.28 4.58 -13.10
N HIS A 231 3.33 3.56 -13.94
CA HIS A 231 3.58 3.74 -15.36
C HIS A 231 2.43 4.49 -16.04
N ALA A 232 2.74 5.61 -16.71
CA ALA A 232 1.76 6.55 -17.25
C ALA A 232 0.75 5.91 -18.24
N GLN A 233 1.14 4.82 -18.90
CA GLN A 233 0.25 4.14 -19.86
C GLN A 233 -0.52 2.96 -19.24
N MET A 234 -0.10 2.43 -18.10
CA MET A 234 -0.72 1.26 -17.44
C MET A 234 -1.44 1.64 -16.16
N GLY A 235 -0.90 2.59 -15.40
CA GLY A 235 -1.32 2.90 -14.06
C GLY A 235 -2.68 3.56 -13.93
N GLY A 236 -3.08 3.79 -12.68
CA GLY A 236 -4.32 4.46 -12.32
C GLY A 236 -4.49 5.84 -12.96
N ALA A 237 -3.40 6.54 -13.28
CA ALA A 237 -3.42 7.80 -14.00
C ALA A 237 -4.09 7.70 -15.39
N LYS A 238 -4.03 6.53 -16.04
CA LYS A 238 -4.75 6.28 -17.31
C LYS A 238 -6.27 6.20 -17.12
N LYS A 239 -6.72 5.92 -15.89
CA LYS A 239 -8.14 5.85 -15.52
C LYS A 239 -8.72 7.22 -15.13
N TRP A 240 -7.88 8.24 -15.06
CA TRP A 240 -8.27 9.62 -14.80
C TRP A 240 -8.04 10.39 -16.10
N ASP A 241 -9.01 11.17 -16.52
CA ASP A 241 -8.86 12.13 -17.64
C ASP A 241 -7.79 13.16 -17.28
N ALA A 242 -6.52 12.74 -17.35
CA ALA A 242 -5.40 13.64 -17.14
C ALA A 242 -5.37 14.65 -18.30
N PRO A 243 -5.29 15.96 -18.03
CA PRO A 243 -5.13 16.93 -19.08
C PRO A 243 -3.89 16.59 -19.92
N PRO A 244 -3.87 16.94 -21.22
CA PRO A 244 -2.71 16.75 -22.07
C PRO A 244 -1.51 17.46 -21.45
N GLY A 245 -0.44 16.74 -21.24
CA GLY A 245 0.78 17.24 -20.59
C GLY A 245 1.64 16.11 -20.05
N GLU A 246 2.61 16.48 -19.23
CA GLU A 246 3.44 15.49 -18.54
C GLU A 246 2.60 14.71 -17.52
N PRO A 247 2.74 13.37 -17.45
CA PRO A 247 1.98 12.57 -16.51
C PRO A 247 2.33 12.98 -15.07
N HIS A 248 1.32 12.90 -14.17
CA HIS A 248 1.53 13.17 -12.74
C HIS A 248 2.64 12.31 -12.13
N HIS A 249 2.71 11.06 -12.56
CA HIS A 249 3.80 10.14 -12.22
C HIS A 249 4.07 9.16 -13.36
N HIS A 250 5.29 8.64 -13.37
CA HIS A 250 5.77 7.64 -14.31
C HIS A 250 6.76 6.70 -13.65
N ALA A 251 6.87 5.48 -14.16
CA ALA A 251 7.86 4.51 -13.75
C ALA A 251 8.71 4.07 -14.94
N ARG A 252 10.02 3.97 -14.72
CA ARG A 252 11.02 3.42 -15.64
C ARG A 252 11.79 2.32 -14.94
N TYR A 253 12.56 1.54 -15.70
CA TYR A 253 13.63 0.77 -15.08
C TYR A 253 14.62 1.68 -14.37
N GLY A 254 15.27 1.20 -13.30
CA GLY A 254 16.15 2.02 -12.47
C GLY A 254 17.37 2.59 -13.20
N ASP A 255 17.74 2.06 -14.38
CA ASP A 255 18.75 2.62 -15.26
C ASP A 255 18.24 3.78 -16.14
N GLY A 256 16.94 4.09 -16.07
CA GLY A 256 16.26 5.16 -16.82
C GLY A 256 15.67 4.70 -18.15
N SER A 257 15.86 3.45 -18.57
CA SER A 257 15.21 2.91 -19.77
C SER A 257 13.70 2.73 -19.55
N ASP A 258 12.91 2.88 -20.60
CA ASP A 258 11.46 2.66 -20.53
C ASP A 258 11.14 1.20 -20.20
N ILE A 259 10.10 0.97 -19.37
CA ILE A 259 9.56 -0.36 -19.13
C ILE A 259 8.60 -0.70 -20.27
N PRO A 260 8.87 -1.75 -21.07
CA PRO A 260 7.95 -2.19 -22.11
C PRO A 260 6.57 -2.54 -21.52
N ILE A 261 5.51 -2.19 -22.24
CA ILE A 261 4.14 -2.54 -21.78
C ILE A 261 3.98 -4.05 -21.60
N ALA A 262 4.61 -4.86 -22.44
CA ALA A 262 4.57 -6.31 -22.32
C ALA A 262 5.15 -6.83 -20.97
N ASP A 263 6.19 -6.15 -20.43
CA ASP A 263 6.79 -6.50 -19.14
C ASP A 263 5.83 -6.16 -17.99
N LEU A 264 5.16 -5.01 -18.07
CA LEU A 264 4.14 -4.62 -17.09
C LEU A 264 2.89 -5.52 -17.17
N GLU A 265 2.50 -5.95 -18.35
CA GLU A 265 1.42 -6.94 -18.54
C GLU A 265 1.80 -8.31 -17.96
N ALA A 266 3.07 -8.70 -18.03
CA ALA A 266 3.55 -9.90 -17.36
C ALA A 266 3.43 -9.81 -15.84
N VAL A 267 3.75 -8.65 -15.27
CA VAL A 267 3.56 -8.36 -13.83
C VAL A 267 2.07 -8.39 -13.46
N GLU A 268 1.20 -7.78 -14.27
CA GLU A 268 -0.25 -7.80 -14.03
C GLU A 268 -0.83 -9.23 -14.07
N ARG A 269 -0.37 -10.08 -15.01
CA ARG A 269 -0.77 -11.49 -15.04
C ARG A 269 -0.33 -12.23 -13.78
N ALA A 270 0.88 -11.98 -13.29
CA ALA A 270 1.37 -12.57 -12.05
C ALA A 270 0.52 -12.14 -10.83
N TYR A 271 0.13 -10.87 -10.78
CA TYR A 271 -0.78 -10.37 -9.74
C TYR A 271 -2.16 -11.04 -9.83
N GLN A 272 -2.75 -11.13 -11.03
CA GLN A 272 -4.06 -11.74 -11.25
C GLN A 272 -4.07 -13.24 -10.85
N GLU A 273 -2.99 -13.97 -11.15
CA GLU A 273 -2.88 -15.38 -10.77
C GLU A 273 -2.70 -15.58 -9.26
N ALA A 274 -1.99 -14.66 -8.60
CA ALA A 274 -1.73 -14.73 -7.15
C ALA A 274 -2.85 -14.11 -6.30
N GLU A 275 -3.80 -13.39 -6.92
CA GLU A 275 -4.83 -12.62 -6.23
C GLU A 275 -5.75 -13.50 -5.38
N LEU A 276 -5.98 -13.05 -4.16
CA LEU A 276 -6.94 -13.59 -3.21
C LEU A 276 -7.88 -12.47 -2.76
N THR A 277 -9.16 -12.79 -2.64
CA THR A 277 -10.18 -11.87 -2.14
C THR A 277 -11.05 -12.52 -1.08
N PHE A 278 -11.62 -11.71 -0.22
CA PHE A 278 -12.60 -12.14 0.78
C PHE A 278 -13.56 -11.00 1.11
N PRO A 279 -14.82 -11.32 1.47
CA PRO A 279 -15.77 -10.29 1.86
C PRO A 279 -15.42 -9.72 3.23
N TRP A 280 -15.46 -8.40 3.34
CA TRP A 280 -15.35 -7.70 4.61
C TRP A 280 -16.59 -7.90 5.48
N HIS A 281 -16.38 -8.06 6.78
CA HIS A 281 -17.42 -7.91 7.78
C HIS A 281 -17.15 -6.68 8.64
N ALA A 282 -18.20 -6.03 9.14
CA ALA A 282 -18.04 -4.93 10.09
C ALA A 282 -17.29 -5.43 11.34
N GLY A 283 -16.27 -4.67 11.75
CA GLY A 283 -15.40 -5.04 12.84
C GLY A 283 -14.15 -5.85 12.45
N ASP A 284 -13.99 -6.28 11.20
CA ASP A 284 -12.80 -6.97 10.75
C ASP A 284 -11.56 -6.07 10.83
N VAL A 285 -10.44 -6.65 11.25
CA VAL A 285 -9.11 -6.03 11.16
C VAL A 285 -8.17 -6.95 10.38
N LEU A 286 -7.62 -6.45 9.28
CA LEU A 286 -6.58 -7.12 8.50
C LEU A 286 -5.24 -6.49 8.83
N VAL A 287 -4.28 -7.30 9.20
CA VAL A 287 -2.88 -6.92 9.42
C VAL A 287 -2.04 -7.59 8.34
N LEU A 288 -1.29 -6.81 7.57
CA LEU A 288 -0.38 -7.32 6.54
C LEU A 288 1.07 -6.98 6.90
N ASP A 289 1.95 -7.92 6.66
CA ASP A 289 3.36 -7.65 6.48
C ASP A 289 3.55 -7.04 5.09
N ASN A 290 3.95 -5.78 5.02
CA ASN A 290 4.03 -5.04 3.76
C ASN A 290 5.11 -5.57 2.80
N TYR A 291 6.07 -6.33 3.30
CA TYR A 291 7.05 -7.02 2.45
C TYR A 291 6.46 -8.29 1.83
N LEU A 292 5.71 -9.06 2.61
CA LEU A 292 5.22 -10.38 2.23
C LEU A 292 3.87 -10.35 1.51
N ALA A 293 3.10 -9.28 1.67
CA ALA A 293 1.77 -9.18 1.09
C ALA A 293 1.57 -7.85 0.35
N VAL A 294 1.18 -7.95 -0.90
CA VAL A 294 0.64 -6.82 -1.67
C VAL A 294 -0.87 -6.72 -1.44
N HIS A 295 -1.42 -5.53 -1.62
CA HIS A 295 -2.85 -5.29 -1.43
C HIS A 295 -3.39 -4.30 -2.46
N GLY A 296 -4.72 -4.30 -2.60
CA GLY A 296 -5.44 -3.42 -3.49
C GLY A 296 -6.90 -3.25 -3.05
N ARG A 297 -7.76 -2.70 -3.94
CA ARG A 297 -9.19 -2.52 -3.67
C ARG A 297 -10.01 -2.78 -4.93
N LYS A 298 -10.97 -3.70 -4.84
CA LYS A 298 -11.96 -3.90 -5.89
C LYS A 298 -12.93 -2.72 -5.99
N PRO A 299 -13.52 -2.45 -7.17
CA PRO A 299 -14.65 -1.54 -7.31
C PRO A 299 -15.78 -1.92 -6.36
N PHE A 300 -16.62 -0.95 -5.98
CA PHE A 300 -17.70 -1.19 -5.03
C PHE A 300 -18.93 -0.31 -5.28
N GLU A 301 -20.04 -0.74 -4.68
CA GLU A 301 -21.31 -0.02 -4.65
C GLU A 301 -21.76 0.23 -3.20
N GLY A 302 -22.47 1.33 -3.00
CA GLY A 302 -23.00 1.73 -1.71
C GLY A 302 -21.97 2.34 -0.76
N PRO A 303 -22.35 2.56 0.50
CA PRO A 303 -21.45 3.11 1.51
C PRO A 303 -20.34 2.11 1.83
N ARG A 304 -19.11 2.62 2.00
CA ARG A 304 -17.94 1.84 2.42
C ARG A 304 -17.06 2.69 3.33
N ALA A 305 -16.73 2.17 4.52
CA ALA A 305 -15.80 2.80 5.44
C ALA A 305 -14.74 1.78 5.88
N VAL A 306 -13.57 1.87 5.29
CA VAL A 306 -12.37 1.12 5.68
C VAL A 306 -11.29 2.12 6.04
N PHE A 307 -10.66 1.92 7.18
CA PHE A 307 -9.60 2.78 7.70
C PHE A 307 -8.26 2.08 7.65
N VAL A 308 -7.18 2.85 7.62
CA VAL A 308 -5.81 2.34 7.52
C VAL A 308 -4.92 2.99 8.57
N ALA A 309 -4.02 2.19 9.13
CA ALA A 309 -2.87 2.63 9.92
C ALA A 309 -1.61 1.90 9.42
N MET A 310 -0.45 2.45 9.70
CA MET A 310 0.85 1.95 9.21
C MET A 310 1.88 1.99 10.33
N ALA A 311 2.87 1.05 10.28
CA ALA A 311 3.99 1.00 11.22
C ALA A 311 5.28 0.46 10.58
#